data_16ee851baba1d62d7ecd2ee5b24e5dd4
#
_entry.id   16ee851baba1d62d7ecd2ee5b24e5dd4
#
_cell.length_a   1.000
_cell.length_b   1.000
_cell.length_c   1.000
_cell.angle_alpha   90.00
_cell.angle_beta   90.00
_cell.angle_gamma   90.00
#
_symmetry.space_group_name_H-M   'P 1'
#
loop_
_entity.id
_entity.type
_entity.pdbx_description
1 polymer ?
#
loop_
_entity_poly.entity_id
_entity_poly.type
_entity_poly.pdbx_seq_one_letter_code
_entity_poly.pdbx_strand_id
1 'polypeptide(L)'
;MILTRLTETCVYPADFMLAAAMNPCRCGYFPDRSRCTCTQQDVIRFLGRISRPLWDRFDICIQVTDAGVHKMQYQSCNKKGSSAYMKEKVECARAWQAERFAKENIYFNAQMSAMQLEKYCRLGEKEQEFMEKVYDKFHLTSRGYHKILKTARTIADIEECTEIEIAHLSEALSYRSYRSVIK
;
A
#
# COMPACT_ATOMS: atom_id res chain seq x y z
N MET A 1 9.07 9.03 18.72
CA MET A 1 10.15 9.74 17.97
C MET A 1 10.83 10.70 18.92
N ILE A 2 12.16 10.71 18.95
CA ILE A 2 12.95 11.61 19.81
C ILE A 2 13.62 12.64 18.90
N LEU A 3 13.42 13.90 19.19
CA LEU A 3 14.08 15.03 18.51
C LEU A 3 14.95 15.72 19.53
N THR A 4 16.28 15.67 19.30
CA THR A 4 17.25 16.38 20.14
C THR A 4 17.79 17.58 19.37
N ARG A 5 17.67 18.76 19.95
CA ARG A 5 18.37 19.97 19.56
C ARG A 5 19.35 20.36 20.67
N LEU A 6 20.28 21.24 20.37
CA LEU A 6 21.42 21.61 21.22
C LEU A 6 21.12 21.73 22.74
N THR A 7 19.94 22.15 23.12
CA THR A 7 19.54 22.39 24.52
C THR A 7 18.32 21.63 24.99
N GLU A 8 17.58 20.98 24.08
CA GLU A 8 16.31 20.36 24.44
C GLU A 8 16.13 19.01 23.73
N THR A 9 15.53 18.06 24.43
CA THR A 9 15.10 16.78 23.89
C THR A 9 13.59 16.63 24.04
N CYS A 10 12.89 16.55 22.90
CA CYS A 10 11.45 16.36 22.87
C CYS A 10 11.11 14.93 22.42
N VAL A 11 10.21 14.26 23.15
CA VAL A 11 9.70 12.94 22.81
C VAL A 11 8.28 13.08 22.30
N TYR A 12 8.04 12.61 21.05
CA TYR A 12 6.72 12.61 20.44
C TYR A 12 6.23 11.16 20.24
N PRO A 13 4.97 10.86 20.53
CA PRO A 13 4.36 9.62 20.05
C PRO A 13 4.35 9.66 18.51
N ALA A 14 4.82 8.60 17.87
CA ALA A 14 4.91 8.52 16.42
C ALA A 14 4.23 7.26 15.88
N ASP A 15 3.14 6.85 16.54
CA ASP A 15 2.27 5.77 16.11
C ASP A 15 0.97 6.38 15.56
N PHE A 16 0.97 6.64 14.24
CA PHE A 16 -0.16 7.24 13.54
C PHE A 16 -0.25 6.70 12.10
N MET A 17 -1.45 6.70 11.56
CA MET A 17 -1.69 6.42 10.16
C MET A 17 -1.50 7.70 9.34
N LEU A 18 -0.60 7.67 8.35
CA LEU A 18 -0.37 8.77 7.42
C LEU A 18 -1.15 8.54 6.13
N ALA A 19 -2.10 9.43 5.82
CA ALA A 19 -2.71 9.54 4.50
C ALA A 19 -2.24 10.84 3.84
N ALA A 20 -1.77 10.74 2.59
CA ALA A 20 -1.28 11.88 1.83
C ALA A 20 -1.81 11.84 0.39
N ALA A 21 -2.04 13.01 -0.20
CA ALA A 21 -2.39 13.14 -1.60
C ALA A 21 -1.46 14.16 -2.26
N MET A 22 -1.11 13.91 -3.51
CA MET A 22 -0.30 14.82 -4.30
C MET A 22 -0.66 14.75 -5.78
N ASN A 23 -0.38 15.81 -6.51
CA ASN A 23 -0.48 15.77 -7.96
C ASN A 23 0.65 14.91 -8.57
N PRO A 24 0.42 14.27 -9.73
CA PRO A 24 1.43 13.45 -10.40
C PRO A 24 2.51 14.27 -11.11
N CYS A 25 2.27 15.58 -11.34
CA CYS A 25 3.22 16.50 -11.96
C CYS A 25 2.85 17.95 -11.64
N ARG A 26 3.63 18.92 -12.11
CA ARG A 26 3.40 20.36 -11.86
C ARG A 26 2.07 20.87 -12.42
N CYS A 27 1.64 20.40 -13.60
CA CYS A 27 0.35 20.80 -14.20
C CYS A 27 -0.84 19.96 -13.67
N GLY A 28 -0.60 18.84 -13.01
CA GLY A 28 -1.63 17.99 -12.42
C GLY A 28 -2.25 16.94 -13.35
N TYR A 29 -1.97 16.98 -14.65
CA TYR A 29 -2.69 16.17 -15.64
C TYR A 29 -1.99 14.87 -16.07
N PHE A 30 -0.75 14.61 -15.66
CA PHE A 30 -0.11 13.32 -15.96
C PHE A 30 -0.95 12.16 -15.35
N PRO A 31 -1.15 11.02 -16.05
CA PRO A 31 -0.56 10.61 -17.33
C PRO A 31 -1.30 11.06 -18.58
N ASP A 32 -2.39 11.82 -18.49
CA ASP A 32 -3.15 12.29 -19.64
C ASP A 32 -2.29 13.24 -20.50
N ARG A 33 -1.70 12.70 -21.55
CA ARG A 33 -0.81 13.44 -22.44
C ARG A 33 -1.52 14.46 -23.34
N SER A 34 -2.84 14.40 -23.45
CA SER A 34 -3.62 15.40 -24.17
C SER A 34 -3.73 16.73 -23.41
N ARG A 35 -3.70 16.67 -22.09
CA ARG A 35 -3.81 17.83 -21.17
C ARG A 35 -2.50 18.19 -20.47
N CYS A 36 -1.60 17.21 -20.32
CA CYS A 36 -0.35 17.38 -19.61
C CYS A 36 0.71 18.08 -20.50
N THR A 37 1.16 19.24 -20.08
CA THR A 37 2.21 20.03 -20.75
C THR A 37 3.62 19.73 -20.23
N CYS A 38 3.75 18.88 -19.19
CA CYS A 38 5.03 18.52 -18.60
C CYS A 38 5.77 17.50 -19.48
N THR A 39 7.07 17.71 -19.65
CA THR A 39 7.95 16.69 -20.25
C THR A 39 8.12 15.51 -19.29
N GLN A 40 8.62 14.38 -19.81
CA GLN A 40 8.92 13.23 -18.95
C GLN A 40 9.94 13.57 -17.86
N GLN A 41 10.93 14.40 -18.20
CA GLN A 41 11.93 14.85 -17.25
C GLN A 41 11.34 15.73 -16.14
N ASP A 42 10.36 16.59 -16.47
CA ASP A 42 9.66 17.41 -15.46
C ASP A 42 8.87 16.54 -14.49
N VAL A 43 8.22 15.47 -14.96
CA VAL A 43 7.51 14.51 -14.13
C VAL A 43 8.48 13.78 -13.20
N ILE A 44 9.59 13.26 -13.74
CA ILE A 44 10.62 12.57 -12.95
C ILE A 44 11.21 13.51 -11.89
N ARG A 45 11.53 14.76 -12.26
CA ARG A 45 12.06 15.77 -11.33
C ARG A 45 11.04 16.13 -10.25
N PHE A 46 9.77 16.22 -10.61
CA PHE A 46 8.70 16.53 -9.66
C PHE A 46 8.52 15.42 -8.64
N LEU A 47 8.39 14.17 -9.10
CA LEU A 47 8.24 13.01 -8.23
C LEU A 47 9.52 12.72 -7.42
N GLY A 48 10.69 13.04 -7.98
CA GLY A 48 12.00 12.88 -7.32
C GLY A 48 12.22 13.82 -6.12
N ARG A 49 11.33 14.78 -5.88
CA ARG A 49 11.34 15.58 -4.65
C ARG A 49 11.04 14.75 -3.41
N ILE A 50 10.31 13.65 -3.58
CA ILE A 50 10.10 12.66 -2.53
C ILE A 50 11.21 11.62 -2.69
N SER A 51 12.03 11.46 -1.66
CA SER A 51 13.14 10.52 -1.68
C SER A 51 12.66 9.07 -1.77
N ARG A 52 13.43 8.19 -2.43
CA ARG A 52 13.14 6.76 -2.51
C ARG A 52 12.89 6.11 -1.13
N PRO A 53 13.70 6.39 -0.09
CA PRO A 53 13.45 5.86 1.24
C PRO A 53 12.12 6.30 1.85
N LEU A 54 11.60 7.47 1.46
CA LEU A 54 10.28 7.93 1.92
C LEU A 54 9.17 7.18 1.17
N TRP A 55 9.28 7.02 -0.15
CA TRP A 55 8.37 6.18 -0.93
C TRP A 55 8.29 4.74 -0.40
N ASP A 56 9.42 4.15 -0.03
CA ASP A 56 9.45 2.80 0.53
C ASP A 56 8.76 2.70 1.91
N ARG A 57 8.50 3.81 2.57
CA ARG A 57 7.78 3.85 3.85
C ARG A 57 6.26 3.82 3.68
N PHE A 58 5.72 4.25 2.54
CA PHE A 58 4.30 4.09 2.26
C PHE A 58 3.97 2.61 1.99
N ASP A 59 2.86 2.15 2.53
CA ASP A 59 2.40 0.78 2.32
C ASP A 59 1.59 0.67 1.03
N ILE A 60 0.73 1.64 0.77
CA ILE A 60 -0.18 1.70 -0.38
C ILE A 60 0.02 3.03 -1.10
N CYS A 61 0.27 2.97 -2.40
CA CYS A 61 0.30 4.12 -3.30
C CYS A 61 -0.62 3.84 -4.48
N ILE A 62 -1.65 4.65 -4.64
CA ILE A 62 -2.61 4.52 -5.72
C ILE A 62 -2.59 5.75 -6.63
N GLN A 63 -2.80 5.51 -7.91
CA GLN A 63 -3.02 6.57 -8.87
C GLN A 63 -4.52 6.74 -9.09
N VAL A 64 -5.04 7.92 -8.76
CA VAL A 64 -6.43 8.27 -8.99
C VAL A 64 -6.53 8.95 -10.35
N THR A 65 -7.36 8.42 -11.22
CA THR A 65 -7.67 9.00 -12.53
C THR A 65 -8.99 9.75 -12.50
N ASP A 66 -9.16 10.71 -13.41
CA ASP A 66 -10.41 11.44 -13.56
C ASP A 66 -11.56 10.47 -13.88
N ALA A 67 -12.62 10.54 -13.11
CA ALA A 67 -13.76 9.65 -13.25
C ALA A 67 -14.64 9.96 -14.49
N GLY A 68 -14.45 11.13 -15.11
CA GLY A 68 -15.27 11.63 -16.20
C GLY A 68 -16.70 12.01 -15.77
N VAL A 69 -17.32 12.92 -16.53
CA VAL A 69 -18.65 13.49 -16.20
C VAL A 69 -19.74 12.42 -16.13
N HIS A 70 -19.68 11.40 -16.99
CA HIS A 70 -20.67 10.31 -16.99
C HIS A 70 -20.73 9.55 -15.67
N LYS A 71 -19.58 9.28 -15.03
CA LYS A 71 -19.55 8.59 -13.71
C LYS A 71 -20.03 9.49 -12.56
N MET A 72 -19.92 10.80 -12.72
CA MET A 72 -20.42 11.75 -11.72
C MET A 72 -21.95 11.87 -11.75
N GLN A 73 -22.55 11.76 -12.94
CA GLN A 73 -24.02 11.88 -13.12
C GLN A 73 -24.76 10.59 -12.76
N TYR A 74 -24.11 9.43 -12.97
CA TYR A 74 -24.67 8.13 -12.62
C TYR A 74 -24.00 7.61 -11.36
N GLN A 75 -24.40 8.10 -10.20
CA GLN A 75 -24.23 7.36 -8.96
C GLN A 75 -25.13 6.12 -9.04
N SER A 76 -24.66 5.10 -9.76
CA SER A 76 -25.28 3.79 -9.65
C SER A 76 -25.19 3.39 -8.18
N CYS A 77 -26.35 3.03 -7.59
CA CYS A 77 -26.44 2.44 -6.25
C CYS A 77 -25.75 1.07 -6.23
N ASN A 78 -24.45 1.08 -6.51
CA ASN A 78 -23.65 -0.14 -6.43
C ASN A 78 -23.44 -0.41 -4.94
N LYS A 79 -24.16 -1.39 -4.39
CA LYS A 79 -24.06 -1.80 -2.98
C LYS A 79 -22.60 -2.01 -2.56
N LYS A 80 -21.76 -2.56 -3.46
CA LYS A 80 -20.32 -2.77 -3.23
C LYS A 80 -19.50 -1.48 -3.04
N GLY A 81 -19.97 -0.32 -3.48
CA GLY A 81 -19.31 0.98 -3.30
C GLY A 81 -19.82 1.77 -2.09
N SER A 82 -20.77 1.25 -1.33
CA SER A 82 -21.31 1.96 -0.16
C SER A 82 -20.35 1.90 1.03
N SER A 83 -20.30 2.98 1.82
CA SER A 83 -19.52 3.02 3.06
C SER A 83 -19.92 1.92 4.04
N ALA A 84 -21.19 1.52 4.08
CA ALA A 84 -21.68 0.43 4.91
C ALA A 84 -21.06 -0.90 4.51
N TYR A 85 -21.03 -1.22 3.20
CA TYR A 85 -20.39 -2.43 2.69
C TYR A 85 -18.88 -2.46 2.96
N MET A 86 -18.20 -1.33 2.75
CA MET A 86 -16.77 -1.23 3.03
C MET A 86 -16.49 -1.42 4.52
N LYS A 87 -17.32 -0.86 5.40
CA LYS A 87 -17.22 -1.03 6.84
C LYS A 87 -17.37 -2.50 7.25
N GLU A 88 -18.38 -3.17 6.72
CA GLU A 88 -18.62 -4.60 6.98
C GLU A 88 -17.39 -5.46 6.60
N LYS A 89 -16.81 -5.23 5.42
CA LYS A 89 -15.59 -5.94 4.99
C LYS A 89 -14.40 -5.66 5.90
N VAL A 90 -14.22 -4.42 6.34
CA VAL A 90 -13.15 -4.06 7.28
C VAL A 90 -13.37 -4.72 8.64
N GLU A 91 -14.59 -4.77 9.14
CA GLU A 91 -14.93 -5.41 10.42
C GLU A 91 -14.69 -6.93 10.36
N CYS A 92 -15.05 -7.57 9.25
CA CYS A 92 -14.77 -8.98 8.99
C CYS A 92 -13.24 -9.26 9.00
N ALA A 93 -12.47 -8.49 8.23
CA ALA A 93 -11.02 -8.64 8.20
C ALA A 93 -10.37 -8.41 9.59
N ARG A 94 -10.89 -7.47 10.36
CA ARG A 94 -10.43 -7.23 11.74
C ARG A 94 -10.74 -8.39 12.68
N ALA A 95 -11.89 -9.04 12.52
CA ALA A 95 -12.22 -10.23 13.30
C ALA A 95 -11.23 -11.37 13.03
N TRP A 96 -10.88 -11.61 11.77
CA TRP A 96 -9.84 -12.57 11.38
C TRP A 96 -8.48 -12.25 12.02
N GLN A 97 -8.09 -10.98 12.02
CA GLN A 97 -6.85 -10.54 12.65
C GLN A 97 -6.87 -10.69 14.17
N ALA A 98 -7.99 -10.35 14.82
CA ALA A 98 -8.16 -10.49 16.26
C ALA A 98 -8.03 -11.96 16.70
N GLU A 99 -8.62 -12.89 15.96
CA GLU A 99 -8.49 -14.34 16.22
C GLU A 99 -7.04 -14.80 16.00
N ARG A 100 -6.41 -14.39 14.88
CA ARG A 100 -5.01 -14.72 14.56
C ARG A 100 -4.05 -14.28 15.64
N PHE A 101 -4.26 -13.10 16.19
CA PHE A 101 -3.35 -12.47 17.15
C PHE A 101 -3.81 -12.58 18.61
N ALA A 102 -4.80 -13.43 18.90
CA ALA A 102 -5.36 -13.56 20.25
C ALA A 102 -4.32 -13.89 21.36
N LYS A 103 -3.18 -14.48 20.96
CA LYS A 103 -2.06 -14.83 21.88
C LYS A 103 -0.82 -13.95 21.66
N GLU A 104 -0.94 -12.90 20.85
CA GLU A 104 0.16 -12.01 20.47
C GLU A 104 -0.13 -10.60 21.03
N ASN A 105 0.91 -9.81 21.22
CA ASN A 105 0.74 -8.41 21.67
C ASN A 105 0.66 -7.44 20.46
N ILE A 106 -0.11 -7.81 19.43
CA ILE A 106 -0.38 -7.00 18.24
C ILE A 106 -1.84 -7.14 17.83
N TYR A 107 -2.35 -6.15 17.11
CA TYR A 107 -3.77 -6.07 16.72
C TYR A 107 -3.99 -6.11 15.22
N PHE A 108 -2.97 -5.76 14.43
CA PHE A 108 -3.08 -5.61 12.97
C PHE A 108 -1.91 -6.25 12.25
N ASN A 109 -2.15 -6.72 11.03
CA ASN A 109 -1.11 -7.27 10.16
C ASN A 109 0.07 -6.28 9.96
N ALA A 110 -0.19 -4.97 9.97
CA ALA A 110 0.84 -3.94 9.85
C ALA A 110 1.90 -4.01 10.97
N GLN A 111 1.53 -4.47 12.16
CA GLN A 111 2.40 -4.55 13.33
C GLN A 111 3.28 -5.81 13.36
N MET A 112 3.05 -6.79 12.48
CA MET A 112 3.83 -8.02 12.44
C MET A 112 5.33 -7.77 12.34
N SER A 113 6.10 -8.43 13.19
CA SER A 113 7.55 -8.56 13.10
C SER A 113 7.96 -9.54 11.98
N ALA A 114 9.25 -9.64 11.68
CA ALA A 114 9.75 -10.62 10.70
C ALA A 114 9.41 -12.07 11.09
N MET A 115 9.54 -12.43 12.34
CA MET A 115 9.17 -13.78 12.84
C MET A 115 7.66 -14.06 12.67
N GLN A 116 6.83 -13.07 12.92
CA GLN A 116 5.38 -13.20 12.75
C GLN A 116 4.98 -13.28 11.27
N LEU A 117 5.73 -12.64 10.37
CA LEU A 117 5.52 -12.80 8.93
C LEU A 117 5.79 -14.24 8.49
N GLU A 118 6.87 -14.86 8.93
CA GLU A 118 7.17 -16.26 8.65
C GLU A 118 6.09 -17.22 9.17
N LYS A 119 5.48 -16.87 10.29
CA LYS A 119 4.41 -17.67 10.91
C LYS A 119 3.06 -17.51 10.21
N TYR A 120 2.65 -16.28 9.89
CA TYR A 120 1.30 -15.94 9.47
C TYR A 120 1.13 -15.59 7.99
N CYS A 121 2.24 -15.38 7.27
CA CYS A 121 2.25 -15.08 5.84
C CYS A 121 3.00 -16.18 5.06
N ARG A 122 2.74 -17.44 5.41
CA ARG A 122 3.33 -18.57 4.69
C ARG A 122 2.86 -18.56 3.25
N LEU A 123 3.79 -18.79 2.34
CA LEU A 123 3.53 -18.89 0.92
C LEU A 123 3.66 -20.35 0.50
N GLY A 124 2.78 -20.79 -0.40
CA GLY A 124 2.95 -22.04 -1.12
C GLY A 124 4.12 -21.96 -2.11
N GLU A 125 4.51 -23.08 -2.70
CA GLU A 125 5.64 -23.14 -3.65
C GLU A 125 5.47 -22.19 -4.83
N LYS A 126 4.28 -22.08 -5.39
CA LYS A 126 3.97 -21.19 -6.54
C LYS A 126 4.04 -19.71 -6.16
N GLU A 127 3.52 -19.37 -5.00
CA GLU A 127 3.53 -18.01 -4.45
C GLU A 127 4.94 -17.58 -4.10
N GLN A 128 5.77 -18.50 -3.60
CA GLN A 128 7.18 -18.24 -3.31
C GLN A 128 7.96 -18.01 -4.60
N GLU A 129 7.81 -18.87 -5.62
CA GLU A 129 8.44 -18.69 -6.94
C GLU A 129 8.01 -17.36 -7.59
N PHE A 130 6.73 -17.00 -7.47
CA PHE A 130 6.24 -15.70 -7.95
C PHE A 130 6.95 -14.54 -7.24
N MET A 131 7.05 -14.59 -5.91
CA MET A 131 7.69 -13.53 -5.12
C MET A 131 9.19 -13.45 -5.35
N GLU A 132 9.90 -14.53 -5.62
CA GLU A 132 11.31 -14.53 -6.02
C GLU A 132 11.49 -13.78 -7.34
N LYS A 133 10.69 -14.09 -8.35
CA LYS A 133 10.70 -13.36 -9.64
C LYS A 133 10.40 -11.87 -9.48
N VAL A 134 9.45 -11.54 -8.61
CA VAL A 134 9.09 -10.15 -8.29
C VAL A 134 10.23 -9.44 -7.56
N TYR A 135 10.88 -10.11 -6.61
CA TYR A 135 11.99 -9.57 -5.84
C TYR A 135 13.15 -9.16 -6.76
N ASP A 136 13.54 -10.04 -7.67
CA ASP A 136 14.63 -9.79 -8.61
C ASP A 136 14.26 -8.72 -9.65
N LYS A 137 13.10 -8.85 -10.27
CA LYS A 137 12.65 -7.94 -11.34
C LYS A 137 12.49 -6.50 -10.86
N PHE A 138 11.98 -6.31 -9.66
CA PHE A 138 11.70 -4.98 -9.10
C PHE A 138 12.79 -4.50 -8.13
N HIS A 139 13.87 -5.26 -7.93
CA HIS A 139 14.94 -4.94 -6.99
C HIS A 139 14.37 -4.52 -5.62
N LEU A 140 13.54 -5.39 -5.06
CA LEU A 140 12.88 -5.11 -3.80
C LEU A 140 13.91 -5.05 -2.65
N THR A 141 13.66 -4.18 -1.69
CA THR A 141 14.32 -4.24 -0.39
C THR A 141 13.61 -5.25 0.50
N SER A 142 14.28 -5.77 1.53
CA SER A 142 13.62 -6.64 2.53
C SER A 142 12.38 -5.98 3.14
N ARG A 143 12.44 -4.66 3.40
CA ARG A 143 11.30 -3.87 3.86
C ARG A 143 10.17 -3.87 2.84
N GLY A 144 10.48 -3.68 1.56
CA GLY A 144 9.51 -3.72 0.48
C GLY A 144 8.83 -5.07 0.36
N TYR A 145 9.60 -6.16 0.47
CA TYR A 145 9.10 -7.53 0.48
C TYR A 145 8.12 -7.78 1.64
N HIS A 146 8.52 -7.44 2.87
CA HIS A 146 7.67 -7.59 4.05
C HIS A 146 6.37 -6.78 3.94
N LYS A 147 6.41 -5.58 3.37
CA LYS A 147 5.21 -4.78 3.16
C LYS A 147 4.24 -5.41 2.16
N ILE A 148 4.75 -6.00 1.08
CA ILE A 148 3.90 -6.74 0.13
C ILE A 148 3.21 -7.90 0.84
N LEU A 149 3.92 -8.68 1.65
CA LEU A 149 3.33 -9.79 2.41
C LEU A 149 2.24 -9.33 3.38
N LYS A 150 2.49 -8.26 4.16
CA LYS A 150 1.49 -7.69 5.08
C LYS A 150 0.24 -7.22 4.36
N THR A 151 0.42 -6.55 3.21
CA THR A 151 -0.69 -6.07 2.39
C THR A 151 -1.45 -7.24 1.77
N ALA A 152 -0.77 -8.23 1.19
CA ALA A 152 -1.38 -9.44 0.63
C ALA A 152 -2.16 -10.23 1.70
N ARG A 153 -1.61 -10.36 2.92
CA ARG A 153 -2.34 -10.98 4.03
C ARG A 153 -3.62 -10.22 4.38
N THR A 154 -3.56 -8.89 4.34
CA THR A 154 -4.74 -8.05 4.62
C THR A 154 -5.79 -8.17 3.52
N ILE A 155 -5.38 -8.25 2.25
CA ILE A 155 -6.29 -8.49 1.12
C ILE A 155 -6.96 -9.86 1.29
N ALA A 156 -6.19 -10.91 1.57
CA ALA A 156 -6.73 -12.24 1.82
C ALA A 156 -7.71 -12.28 3.02
N ASP A 157 -7.45 -11.50 4.09
CA ASP A 157 -8.39 -11.35 5.21
C ASP A 157 -9.70 -10.68 4.78
N ILE A 158 -9.64 -9.68 3.89
CA ILE A 158 -10.83 -9.01 3.32
C ILE A 158 -11.64 -9.95 2.42
N GLU A 159 -10.96 -10.87 1.73
CA GLU A 159 -11.56 -11.88 0.88
C GLU A 159 -11.94 -13.17 1.63
N GLU A 160 -11.69 -13.19 2.95
CA GLU A 160 -12.01 -14.33 3.84
C GLU A 160 -11.22 -15.60 3.48
N CYS A 161 -10.03 -15.43 2.88
CA CYS A 161 -9.14 -16.51 2.50
C CYS A 161 -8.15 -16.84 3.61
N THR A 162 -7.98 -18.12 3.91
CA THR A 162 -7.01 -18.60 4.93
C THR A 162 -5.57 -18.48 4.46
N GLU A 163 -5.32 -18.67 3.17
CA GLU A 163 -3.99 -18.64 2.56
C GLU A 163 -3.80 -17.42 1.68
N ILE A 164 -2.54 -17.06 1.46
CA ILE A 164 -2.18 -15.99 0.53
C ILE A 164 -1.98 -16.62 -0.84
N GLU A 165 -2.73 -16.16 -1.82
CA GLU A 165 -2.65 -16.60 -3.20
C GLU A 165 -1.91 -15.58 -4.08
N ILE A 166 -1.51 -15.99 -5.30
CA ILE A 166 -0.86 -15.13 -6.30
C ILE A 166 -1.71 -13.90 -6.62
N ALA A 167 -3.05 -14.01 -6.58
CA ALA A 167 -3.96 -12.87 -6.80
C ALA A 167 -3.73 -11.78 -5.74
N HIS A 168 -3.69 -12.14 -4.47
CA HIS A 168 -3.46 -11.21 -3.36
C HIS A 168 -2.07 -10.55 -3.44
N LEU A 169 -1.04 -11.32 -3.82
CA LEU A 169 0.32 -10.80 -4.01
C LEU A 169 0.39 -9.83 -5.19
N SER A 170 -0.29 -10.15 -6.30
CA SER A 170 -0.35 -9.30 -7.49
C SER A 170 -1.05 -7.98 -7.20
N GLU A 171 -2.15 -8.01 -6.45
CA GLU A 171 -2.86 -6.82 -6.01
C GLU A 171 -1.99 -5.96 -5.07
N ALA A 172 -1.38 -6.58 -4.06
CA ALA A 172 -0.47 -5.89 -3.14
C ALA A 172 0.72 -5.24 -3.88
N LEU A 173 1.22 -5.87 -4.93
CA LEU A 173 2.27 -5.34 -5.78
C LEU A 173 1.78 -4.13 -6.60
N SER A 174 0.53 -4.15 -7.08
CA SER A 174 -0.06 -3.04 -7.84
C SER A 174 -0.08 -1.73 -7.05
N TYR A 175 -0.25 -1.80 -5.74
CA TYR A 175 -0.20 -0.65 -4.83
C TYR A 175 1.22 -0.07 -4.64
N ARG A 176 2.23 -0.64 -5.28
CA ARG A 176 3.61 -0.11 -5.30
C ARG A 176 4.04 0.38 -6.68
N SER A 177 3.09 0.64 -7.56
CA SER A 177 3.31 1.00 -8.98
C SER A 177 4.02 2.34 -9.20
N TYR A 178 4.16 3.21 -8.19
CA TYR A 178 4.96 4.44 -8.28
C TYR A 178 6.41 4.18 -8.76
N ARG A 179 6.95 2.98 -8.54
CA ARG A 179 8.28 2.59 -9.02
C ARG A 179 8.42 2.57 -10.54
N SER A 180 7.33 2.34 -11.27
CA SER A 180 7.35 2.33 -12.74
C SER A 180 7.39 3.74 -13.34
N VAL A 181 7.00 4.76 -12.58
CA VAL A 181 6.95 6.15 -13.04
C VAL A 181 8.28 6.88 -12.81
N ILE A 182 9.07 6.43 -11.82
CA ILE A 182 10.35 7.07 -11.43
C ILE A 182 11.57 6.40 -12.13
N LYS A 183 11.36 5.31 -12.85
CA LYS A 183 12.37 4.76 -13.75
C LYS A 183 12.37 5.54 -15.04
#